data_ecfa2ca63df4ed7c988a3eda9f7ba942
#
_entry.id   ecfa2ca63df4ed7c988a3eda9f7ba942
#
_cell.length_a   1.000
_cell.length_b   1.000
_cell.length_c   1.000
_cell.angle_alpha   90.00
_cell.angle_beta   90.00
_cell.angle_gamma   90.00
#
_symmetry.space_group_name_H-M   'P 1'
#
loop_
_entity.id
_entity.type
_entity.pdbx_description
1 polymer ?
#
loop_
_entity_poly.entity_id
_entity_poly.type
_entity_poly.pdbx_seq_one_letter_code
_entity_poly.pdbx_strand_id
1 'polypeptide(L)'
;VGALSILNAIFIALFSPLVAVLSLHILFLASSRGLRPATPRPGTERSTRKVVTIAIPIKNEPLELVVSSVLYLDSILRESDPDLDVRMLVVSDDDEDYVSRLQQAIQSLGIKAPVRVVRRGGPGGRVAALNYALKLVEGDFLVILDVDARPARDFLFRLSRCIESADACVSHWVGYWTRPTRIARALALSTDLVATALYRGRQRLGLLIFPLGSGTLFRVSSLRAIGGWEDGVLQDDVIVGLKLHGRGFRVLYDDDAILRVLVPSSYRALRIQQLKWAYGSAESLRYSFRYLKGVGLLKSLEARLYLLQYIPALSTLAASIATPLLALVLEVDLSPFSILPVVAIASVYSYVAARTVSSRGLDLSEALRTLGTSSAAGLAVAPVVVRGILLGVLGARPKAPVTPKGSGDAERFSEYLEEYATALAALCLAMLALLRGFYLAALTGLTYPVALLYTLLRGTRCVGGSAAATRREQPPDRGLVDVYHVETARR
;
A
#
# COMPACT_ATOMS: atom_id res chain seq x y z
N VAL A 1 19.01 -27.72 -31.09
CA VAL A 1 17.80 -28.05 -30.30
C VAL A 1 18.06 -27.78 -28.81
N GLY A 2 19.23 -28.24 -28.28
CA GLY A 2 19.52 -28.08 -26.84
C GLY A 2 19.58 -26.65 -26.34
N ALA A 3 20.27 -25.75 -27.04
CA ALA A 3 20.43 -24.33 -26.63
C ALA A 3 19.08 -23.57 -26.61
N LEU A 4 18.25 -23.75 -27.62
CA LEU A 4 16.91 -23.16 -27.70
C LEU A 4 16.01 -23.68 -26.56
N SER A 5 16.07 -24.98 -26.27
CA SER A 5 15.29 -25.59 -25.17
C SER A 5 15.74 -25.04 -23.81
N ILE A 6 17.04 -24.81 -23.60
CA ILE A 6 17.59 -24.25 -22.36
C ILE A 6 17.10 -22.79 -22.18
N LEU A 7 17.23 -21.94 -23.22
CA LEU A 7 16.77 -20.54 -23.14
C LEU A 7 15.29 -20.46 -22.83
N ASN A 8 14.46 -21.21 -23.52
CA ASN A 8 13.00 -21.24 -23.31
C ASN A 8 12.64 -21.75 -21.90
N ALA A 9 13.33 -22.81 -21.41
CA ALA A 9 13.10 -23.34 -20.06
C ALA A 9 13.43 -22.29 -18.98
N ILE A 10 14.54 -21.54 -19.10
CA ILE A 10 14.91 -20.49 -18.18
C ILE A 10 13.91 -19.35 -18.26
N PHE A 11 13.48 -18.93 -19.45
CA PHE A 11 12.48 -17.90 -19.63
C PHE A 11 11.15 -18.28 -18.95
N ILE A 12 10.66 -19.49 -19.18
CA ILE A 12 9.44 -20.02 -18.54
C ILE A 12 9.60 -20.04 -17.01
N ALA A 13 10.77 -20.50 -16.51
CA ALA A 13 11.03 -20.50 -15.07
C ALA A 13 11.01 -19.10 -14.46
N LEU A 14 11.59 -18.09 -15.13
CA LEU A 14 11.57 -16.69 -14.69
C LEU A 14 10.16 -16.09 -14.66
N PHE A 15 9.30 -16.44 -15.62
CA PHE A 15 7.95 -15.88 -15.70
C PHE A 15 6.86 -16.72 -15.04
N SER A 16 7.11 -17.97 -14.68
CA SER A 16 6.12 -18.82 -14.01
C SER A 16 5.58 -18.20 -12.70
N PRO A 17 6.40 -17.54 -11.85
CA PRO A 17 5.87 -16.87 -10.66
C PRO A 17 4.99 -15.67 -10.99
N LEU A 18 5.30 -14.92 -12.05
CA LEU A 18 4.43 -13.83 -12.55
C LEU A 18 3.07 -14.39 -12.98
N VAL A 19 3.06 -15.46 -13.78
CA VAL A 19 1.83 -16.12 -14.26
C VAL A 19 1.00 -16.58 -13.06
N ALA A 20 1.62 -17.21 -12.06
CA ALA A 20 0.93 -17.68 -10.86
C ALA A 20 0.29 -16.53 -10.07
N VAL A 21 1.03 -15.44 -9.83
CA VAL A 21 0.51 -14.27 -9.10
C VAL A 21 -0.62 -13.58 -9.86
N LEU A 22 -0.48 -13.38 -11.17
CA LEU A 22 -1.56 -12.77 -11.99
C LEU A 22 -2.81 -13.66 -12.01
N SER A 23 -2.65 -14.99 -12.09
CA SER A 23 -3.77 -15.93 -12.01
C SER A 23 -4.51 -15.86 -10.67
N LEU A 24 -3.78 -15.77 -9.56
CA LEU A 24 -4.37 -15.55 -8.23
C LEU A 24 -5.11 -14.22 -8.15
N HIS A 25 -4.53 -13.14 -8.68
CA HIS A 25 -5.18 -11.83 -8.68
C HIS A 25 -6.46 -11.83 -9.54
N ILE A 26 -6.47 -12.53 -10.70
CA ILE A 26 -7.69 -12.73 -11.51
C ILE A 26 -8.75 -13.46 -10.68
N LEU A 27 -8.38 -14.52 -9.97
CA LEU A 27 -9.29 -15.26 -9.09
C LEU A 27 -9.85 -14.36 -7.98
N PHE A 28 -9.02 -13.55 -7.33
CA PHE A 28 -9.45 -12.63 -6.27
C PHE A 28 -10.40 -11.55 -6.82
N LEU A 29 -10.10 -10.97 -7.99
CA LEU A 29 -10.97 -9.99 -8.65
C LEU A 29 -12.30 -10.61 -9.07
N ALA A 30 -12.29 -11.82 -9.61
CA ALA A 30 -13.51 -12.55 -9.94
C ALA A 30 -14.36 -12.85 -8.69
N SER A 31 -13.72 -13.31 -7.62
CA SER A 31 -14.36 -13.58 -6.34
C SER A 31 -14.94 -12.32 -5.67
N SER A 32 -14.34 -11.15 -5.93
CA SER A 32 -14.82 -9.87 -5.39
C SER A 32 -16.17 -9.41 -5.94
N ARG A 33 -16.63 -9.95 -7.08
CA ARG A 33 -17.83 -9.50 -7.81
C ARG A 33 -19.17 -10.05 -7.30
N GLY A 34 -19.19 -11.02 -6.38
CA GLY A 34 -20.43 -11.60 -5.85
C GLY A 34 -21.21 -10.66 -4.93
N LEU A 35 -22.39 -11.12 -4.46
CA LEU A 35 -23.21 -10.43 -3.46
C LEU A 35 -22.35 -10.02 -2.25
N ARG A 36 -22.62 -8.82 -1.70
CA ARG A 36 -21.99 -8.37 -0.45
C ARG A 36 -22.15 -9.46 0.61
N PRO A 37 -21.13 -9.77 1.41
CA PRO A 37 -21.34 -10.56 2.61
C PRO A 37 -22.47 -9.89 3.38
N ALA A 38 -23.41 -10.69 3.89
CA ALA A 38 -24.42 -10.14 4.76
C ALA A 38 -23.69 -9.39 5.89
N THR A 39 -23.96 -8.10 6.02
CA THR A 39 -23.53 -7.37 7.23
C THR A 39 -24.01 -8.19 8.41
N PRO A 40 -23.19 -8.43 9.44
CA PRO A 40 -23.62 -9.13 10.62
C PRO A 40 -24.95 -8.50 11.07
N ARG A 41 -25.99 -9.31 11.24
CA ARG A 41 -27.25 -8.80 11.77
C ARG A 41 -26.93 -8.11 13.09
N PRO A 42 -27.45 -6.90 13.34
CA PRO A 42 -27.28 -6.26 14.64
C PRO A 42 -27.68 -7.25 15.72
N GLY A 43 -26.76 -7.54 16.63
CA GLY A 43 -27.14 -8.22 17.86
C GLY A 43 -28.28 -7.42 18.51
N THR A 44 -29.31 -8.07 18.97
CA THR A 44 -30.49 -7.47 19.64
C THR A 44 -30.14 -6.92 21.04
N GLU A 45 -28.87 -7.00 21.46
CA GLU A 45 -28.42 -6.46 22.72
C GLU A 45 -28.30 -4.94 22.64
N ARG A 46 -28.96 -4.23 23.54
CA ARG A 46 -28.78 -2.77 23.73
C ARG A 46 -27.29 -2.50 23.91
N SER A 47 -26.72 -1.78 22.94
CA SER A 47 -25.31 -1.41 22.91
C SER A 47 -24.96 -0.59 24.13
N THR A 48 -24.13 -1.14 24.99
CA THR A 48 -23.34 -0.31 25.92
C THR A 48 -22.47 0.63 25.07
N ARG A 49 -22.42 1.91 25.43
CA ARG A 49 -21.64 2.94 24.72
C ARG A 49 -20.20 2.46 24.52
N LYS A 50 -19.77 2.30 23.27
CA LYS A 50 -18.43 1.78 22.92
C LYS A 50 -17.40 2.89 22.99
N VAL A 51 -16.32 2.66 23.71
CA VAL A 51 -15.20 3.63 23.80
C VAL A 51 -14.13 3.28 22.76
N VAL A 52 -13.90 4.21 21.82
CA VAL A 52 -12.92 4.07 20.73
C VAL A 52 -11.83 5.10 20.90
N THR A 53 -10.58 4.67 21.00
CA THR A 53 -9.42 5.56 20.96
C THR A 53 -8.85 5.61 19.53
N ILE A 54 -8.70 6.82 18.98
CA ILE A 54 -7.95 7.07 17.74
C ILE A 54 -6.52 7.40 18.13
N ALA A 55 -5.56 6.52 17.83
CA ALA A 55 -4.15 6.80 18.03
C ALA A 55 -3.51 7.35 16.75
N ILE A 56 -2.82 8.48 16.88
CA ILE A 56 -2.12 9.19 15.80
C ILE A 56 -0.65 9.26 16.18
N PRO A 57 0.18 8.29 15.74
CA PRO A 57 1.62 8.34 15.97
C PRO A 57 2.26 9.37 15.04
N ILE A 58 3.06 10.29 15.59
CA ILE A 58 3.74 11.33 14.82
C ILE A 58 5.23 11.38 15.16
N LYS A 59 6.04 11.77 14.16
CA LYS A 59 7.44 12.11 14.32
C LYS A 59 7.91 12.96 13.15
N ASN A 60 8.48 14.12 13.41
CA ASN A 60 8.96 15.08 12.42
C ASN A 60 7.88 15.48 11.40
N GLU A 61 6.61 15.50 11.82
CA GLU A 61 5.51 15.96 10.97
C GLU A 61 5.34 17.49 11.11
N PRO A 62 5.00 18.20 10.03
CA PRO A 62 4.65 19.63 10.13
C PRO A 62 3.51 19.85 11.13
N LEU A 63 3.64 20.85 11.99
CA LEU A 63 2.66 21.17 13.03
C LEU A 63 1.28 21.42 12.43
N GLU A 64 1.22 22.15 11.32
CA GLU A 64 -0.01 22.48 10.59
C GLU A 64 -0.71 21.23 10.06
N LEU A 65 0.05 20.21 9.64
CA LEU A 65 -0.51 18.95 9.17
C LEU A 65 -1.18 18.19 10.32
N VAL A 66 -0.56 18.15 11.51
CA VAL A 66 -1.13 17.49 12.68
C VAL A 66 -2.39 18.21 13.15
N VAL A 67 -2.33 19.54 13.24
CA VAL A 67 -3.46 20.39 13.61
C VAL A 67 -4.62 20.21 12.63
N SER A 68 -4.36 20.26 11.33
CA SER A 68 -5.40 20.05 10.31
C SER A 68 -6.02 18.64 10.38
N SER A 69 -5.22 17.64 10.72
CA SER A 69 -5.72 16.26 10.91
C SER A 69 -6.67 16.16 12.10
N VAL A 70 -6.29 16.75 13.23
CA VAL A 70 -7.13 16.73 14.44
C VAL A 70 -8.45 17.52 14.21
N LEU A 71 -8.38 18.68 13.54
CA LEU A 71 -9.57 19.46 13.16
C LEU A 71 -10.50 18.67 12.23
N TYR A 72 -9.93 18.00 11.22
CA TYR A 72 -10.71 17.17 10.31
C TYR A 72 -11.42 16.04 11.06
N LEU A 73 -10.69 15.32 11.92
CA LEU A 73 -11.29 14.26 12.75
C LEU A 73 -12.39 14.80 13.67
N ASP A 74 -12.17 15.93 14.36
CA ASP A 74 -13.21 16.55 15.20
C ASP A 74 -14.45 16.88 14.38
N SER A 75 -14.30 17.37 13.14
CA SER A 75 -15.43 17.74 12.28
C SER A 75 -16.29 16.53 11.91
N ILE A 76 -15.69 15.39 11.60
CA ILE A 76 -16.45 14.17 11.25
C ILE A 76 -17.02 13.46 12.49
N LEU A 77 -16.36 13.59 13.65
CA LEU A 77 -16.82 12.99 14.90
C LEU A 77 -18.07 13.68 15.46
N ARG A 78 -18.28 14.96 15.13
CA ARG A 78 -19.52 15.67 15.52
C ARG A 78 -20.78 15.09 14.89
N GLU A 79 -20.63 14.41 13.77
CA GLU A 79 -21.71 13.78 13.00
C GLU A 79 -21.74 12.25 13.19
N SER A 80 -20.90 11.72 14.09
CA SER A 80 -20.77 10.28 14.31
C SER A 80 -21.87 9.72 15.21
N ASP A 81 -21.96 8.40 15.25
CA ASP A 81 -22.92 7.63 16.03
C ASP A 81 -22.89 8.06 17.52
N PRO A 82 -24.03 8.42 18.13
CA PRO A 82 -24.10 8.79 19.54
C PRO A 82 -23.72 7.64 20.49
N ASP A 83 -23.74 6.40 20.02
CA ASP A 83 -23.32 5.22 20.79
C ASP A 83 -21.80 5.05 20.87
N LEU A 84 -21.02 5.91 20.16
CA LEU A 84 -19.55 5.90 20.20
C LEU A 84 -19.02 7.03 21.07
N ASP A 85 -18.23 6.67 22.09
CA ASP A 85 -17.38 7.63 22.83
C ASP A 85 -15.97 7.62 22.18
N VAL A 86 -15.66 8.65 21.41
CA VAL A 86 -14.43 8.69 20.63
C VAL A 86 -13.43 9.66 21.26
N ARG A 87 -12.21 9.19 21.48
CA ARG A 87 -11.10 9.96 22.06
C ARG A 87 -9.90 9.96 21.11
N MET A 88 -9.22 11.06 20.96
CA MET A 88 -8.01 11.18 20.15
C MET A 88 -6.75 11.16 21.04
N LEU A 89 -5.79 10.34 20.68
CA LEU A 89 -4.50 10.21 21.34
C LEU A 89 -3.37 10.45 20.33
N VAL A 90 -2.78 11.64 20.35
CA VAL A 90 -1.60 11.97 19.55
C VAL A 90 -0.37 11.55 20.33
N VAL A 91 0.42 10.64 19.78
CA VAL A 91 1.67 10.15 20.40
C VAL A 91 2.85 10.67 19.59
N SER A 92 3.63 11.57 20.17
CA SER A 92 4.79 12.19 19.53
C SER A 92 6.12 11.65 20.06
N ASP A 93 7.03 11.40 19.13
CA ASP A 93 8.45 11.12 19.37
C ASP A 93 9.35 12.36 19.14
N ASP A 94 8.74 13.53 19.02
CA ASP A 94 9.42 14.81 18.86
C ASP A 94 9.92 15.39 20.19
N ASP A 95 10.61 16.52 20.14
CA ASP A 95 11.08 17.21 21.32
C ASP A 95 9.94 17.84 22.13
N GLU A 96 10.26 18.33 23.32
CA GLU A 96 9.29 18.89 24.25
C GLU A 96 8.72 20.24 23.75
N ASP A 97 9.54 21.01 23.07
CA ASP A 97 9.14 22.30 22.49
C ASP A 97 8.09 22.12 21.39
N TYR A 98 8.31 21.16 20.49
CA TYR A 98 7.33 20.82 19.46
C TYR A 98 6.01 20.36 20.07
N VAL A 99 6.07 19.46 21.07
CA VAL A 99 4.86 18.92 21.72
C VAL A 99 4.10 20.02 22.46
N SER A 100 4.81 20.92 23.16
CA SER A 100 4.19 22.06 23.84
C SER A 100 3.48 23.01 22.88
N ARG A 101 4.13 23.34 21.75
CA ARG A 101 3.50 24.15 20.68
C ARG A 101 2.27 23.47 20.09
N LEU A 102 2.33 22.16 19.88
CA LEU A 102 1.20 21.38 19.36
C LEU A 102 0.02 21.38 20.35
N GLN A 103 0.30 21.19 21.65
CA GLN A 103 -0.71 21.24 22.70
C GLN A 103 -1.39 22.61 22.76
N GLN A 104 -0.62 23.71 22.74
CA GLN A 104 -1.15 25.07 22.71
C GLN A 104 -2.01 25.32 21.47
N ALA A 105 -1.52 24.90 20.28
CA ALA A 105 -2.28 25.05 19.04
C ALA A 105 -3.62 24.28 19.09
N ILE A 106 -3.64 23.05 19.58
CA ILE A 106 -4.88 22.25 19.71
C ILE A 106 -5.84 22.88 20.73
N GLN A 107 -5.34 23.35 21.87
CA GLN A 107 -6.18 24.01 22.90
C GLN A 107 -6.85 25.28 22.40
N SER A 108 -6.18 26.06 21.53
CA SER A 108 -6.74 27.31 20.98
C SER A 108 -7.87 27.11 19.96
N LEU A 109 -8.10 25.89 19.46
CA LEU A 109 -9.00 25.63 18.32
C LEU A 109 -10.45 25.27 18.71
N GLY A 110 -10.79 25.19 19.98
CA GLY A 110 -12.16 24.87 20.42
C GLY A 110 -12.65 23.48 19.96
N ILE A 111 -11.74 22.52 19.88
CA ILE A 111 -12.04 21.12 19.53
C ILE A 111 -12.98 20.53 20.58
N LYS A 112 -14.03 19.84 20.14
CA LYS A 112 -15.05 19.28 21.04
C LYS A 112 -14.73 17.85 21.48
N ALA A 113 -14.12 17.06 20.59
CA ALA A 113 -13.72 15.69 20.93
C ALA A 113 -12.54 15.70 21.93
N PRO A 114 -12.50 14.80 22.91
CA PRO A 114 -11.37 14.69 23.83
C PRO A 114 -10.07 14.40 23.05
N VAL A 115 -9.09 15.30 23.14
CA VAL A 115 -7.77 15.16 22.52
C VAL A 115 -6.71 15.19 23.60
N ARG A 116 -5.88 14.15 23.61
CA ARG A 116 -4.69 14.07 24.47
C ARG A 116 -3.45 13.99 23.60
N VAL A 117 -2.53 14.93 23.77
CA VAL A 117 -1.20 14.91 23.13
C VAL A 117 -0.19 14.48 24.16
N VAL A 118 0.55 13.43 23.87
CA VAL A 118 1.57 12.89 24.78
C VAL A 118 2.91 12.76 24.07
N ARG A 119 3.98 13.11 24.79
CA ARG A 119 5.34 12.86 24.37
C ARG A 119 5.77 11.49 24.88
N ARG A 120 6.24 10.62 23.97
CA ARG A 120 6.82 9.34 24.39
C ARG A 120 8.30 9.52 24.74
N GLY A 121 9.05 10.19 23.86
CA GLY A 121 10.49 10.37 23.98
C GLY A 121 11.25 9.03 24.02
N GLY A 122 12.19 8.83 23.14
CA GLY A 122 13.02 7.63 23.15
C GLY A 122 13.08 6.87 21.82
N PRO A 123 13.93 5.82 21.74
CA PRO A 123 14.12 5.02 20.53
C PRO A 123 12.93 4.11 20.26
N GLY A 124 12.90 3.47 19.07
CA GLY A 124 11.94 2.44 18.70
C GLY A 124 10.94 2.84 17.64
N GLY A 125 10.83 4.13 17.30
CA GLY A 125 10.02 4.62 16.18
C GLY A 125 8.53 4.30 16.32
N ARG A 126 7.84 4.11 15.15
CA ARG A 126 6.39 3.91 15.06
C ARG A 126 5.87 2.79 15.97
N VAL A 127 6.51 1.62 15.97
CA VAL A 127 6.09 0.46 16.80
C VAL A 127 6.09 0.80 18.28
N ALA A 128 7.14 1.47 18.75
CA ALA A 128 7.21 1.88 20.15
C ALA A 128 6.13 2.92 20.51
N ALA A 129 5.80 3.83 19.59
CA ALA A 129 4.70 4.78 19.76
C ALA A 129 3.34 4.06 19.83
N LEU A 130 3.10 3.03 18.99
CA LEU A 130 1.89 2.22 19.02
C LEU A 130 1.76 1.39 20.30
N ASN A 131 2.85 0.76 20.74
CA ASN A 131 2.87 0.01 22.02
C ASN A 131 2.70 0.96 23.23
N TYR A 132 3.20 2.19 23.13
CA TYR A 132 2.97 3.20 24.15
C TYR A 132 1.51 3.68 24.15
N ALA A 133 0.93 3.91 22.99
CA ALA A 133 -0.50 4.22 22.86
C ALA A 133 -1.35 3.10 23.50
N LEU A 134 -1.07 1.82 23.21
CA LEU A 134 -1.81 0.69 23.77
C LEU A 134 -1.81 0.64 25.31
N LYS A 135 -0.74 1.14 25.96
CA LYS A 135 -0.69 1.26 27.42
C LYS A 135 -1.61 2.36 27.97
N LEU A 136 -1.83 3.41 27.16
CA LEU A 136 -2.62 4.60 27.54
C LEU A 136 -4.09 4.50 27.13
N VAL A 137 -4.47 3.49 26.34
CA VAL A 137 -5.86 3.31 25.89
C VAL A 137 -6.77 2.94 27.06
N GLU A 138 -7.78 3.80 27.24
CA GLU A 138 -8.87 3.63 28.21
C GLU A 138 -10.15 3.27 27.44
N GLY A 139 -10.28 2.06 26.97
CA GLY A 139 -11.48 1.67 26.21
C GLY A 139 -11.34 0.32 25.59
N ASP A 140 -12.40 -0.07 24.85
CA ASP A 140 -12.53 -1.40 24.28
C ASP A 140 -11.83 -1.53 22.92
N PHE A 141 -11.70 -0.39 22.21
CA PHE A 141 -11.23 -0.38 20.83
C PHE A 141 -10.18 0.68 20.57
N LEU A 142 -9.25 0.33 19.69
CA LEU A 142 -8.15 1.19 19.25
C LEU A 142 -8.10 1.19 17.73
N VAL A 143 -8.20 2.36 17.11
CA VAL A 143 -7.92 2.56 15.69
C VAL A 143 -6.65 3.37 15.50
N ILE A 144 -5.80 2.94 14.56
CA ILE A 144 -4.58 3.67 14.19
C ILE A 144 -4.89 4.50 12.96
N LEU A 145 -4.59 5.79 13.01
CA LEU A 145 -4.67 6.69 11.85
C LEU A 145 -3.34 7.43 11.66
N ASP A 146 -2.82 7.41 10.45
CA ASP A 146 -1.72 8.28 10.09
C ASP A 146 -2.22 9.73 9.98
N VAL A 147 -1.35 10.68 10.22
CA VAL A 147 -1.68 12.11 10.27
C VAL A 147 -2.27 12.65 8.96
N ASP A 148 -1.95 12.01 7.83
CA ASP A 148 -2.46 12.31 6.50
C ASP A 148 -3.65 11.45 6.07
N ALA A 149 -4.11 10.54 6.92
CA ALA A 149 -5.31 9.75 6.67
C ALA A 149 -6.59 10.59 6.78
N ARG A 150 -7.54 10.34 5.90
CA ARG A 150 -8.83 11.06 5.85
C ARG A 150 -9.98 10.06 5.81
N PRO A 151 -10.48 9.60 6.96
CA PRO A 151 -11.63 8.70 7.04
C PRO A 151 -12.92 9.36 6.52
N ALA A 152 -13.81 8.57 5.93
CA ALA A 152 -15.15 9.00 5.59
C ALA A 152 -15.98 9.24 6.86
N ARG A 153 -17.09 9.98 6.77
CA ARG A 153 -17.94 10.35 7.93
C ARG A 153 -18.46 9.15 8.70
N ASP A 154 -18.86 8.09 8.00
CA ASP A 154 -19.40 6.86 8.59
C ASP A 154 -18.31 5.79 8.89
N PHE A 155 -17.05 6.12 8.74
CA PHE A 155 -15.91 5.22 8.90
C PHE A 155 -15.90 4.47 10.25
N LEU A 156 -15.97 5.20 11.37
CA LEU A 156 -15.97 4.59 12.70
C LEU A 156 -17.23 3.77 12.97
N PHE A 157 -18.39 4.25 12.52
CA PHE A 157 -19.63 3.50 12.60
C PHE A 157 -19.51 2.15 11.88
N ARG A 158 -18.96 2.14 10.66
CA ARG A 158 -18.75 0.90 9.89
C ARG A 158 -17.82 -0.07 10.61
N LEU A 159 -16.65 0.41 11.04
CA LEU A 159 -15.70 -0.43 11.77
C LEU A 159 -16.24 -0.92 13.11
N SER A 160 -17.03 -0.10 13.83
CA SER A 160 -17.65 -0.49 15.10
C SER A 160 -18.67 -1.62 14.95
N ARG A 161 -19.31 -1.71 13.79
CA ARG A 161 -20.22 -2.81 13.44
C ARG A 161 -19.43 -4.08 13.05
N CYS A 162 -18.39 -3.92 12.26
CA CYS A 162 -17.53 -5.02 11.85
C CYS A 162 -16.88 -5.71 13.06
N ILE A 163 -16.39 -4.95 14.05
CA ILE A 163 -15.67 -5.46 15.23
C ILE A 163 -16.53 -6.29 16.17
N GLU A 164 -17.85 -6.23 16.06
CA GLU A 164 -18.77 -7.07 16.85
C GLU A 164 -18.53 -8.57 16.59
N SER A 165 -18.12 -8.91 15.37
CA SER A 165 -17.85 -10.30 14.95
C SER A 165 -16.37 -10.60 14.72
N ALA A 166 -15.46 -9.71 15.14
CA ALA A 166 -14.02 -9.82 14.89
C ALA A 166 -13.18 -9.26 16.05
N ASP A 167 -11.89 -9.52 16.01
CA ASP A 167 -10.86 -8.98 16.90
C ASP A 167 -10.15 -7.78 16.29
N ALA A 168 -10.14 -7.70 14.95
CA ALA A 168 -9.71 -6.53 14.20
C ALA A 168 -10.55 -6.37 12.93
N CYS A 169 -10.80 -5.11 12.55
CA CYS A 169 -11.52 -4.75 11.34
C CYS A 169 -10.70 -3.78 10.50
N VAL A 170 -10.46 -4.15 9.26
CA VAL A 170 -9.63 -3.43 8.29
C VAL A 170 -10.52 -2.61 7.36
N SER A 171 -10.18 -1.36 7.18
CA SER A 171 -10.89 -0.44 6.28
C SER A 171 -10.51 -0.62 4.81
N HIS A 172 -11.33 -0.06 3.92
CA HIS A 172 -11.04 0.04 2.50
C HIS A 172 -10.21 1.30 2.20
N TRP A 173 -8.99 1.11 1.69
CA TRP A 173 -8.14 2.22 1.29
C TRP A 173 -8.52 2.75 -0.09
N VAL A 174 -8.71 4.06 -0.17
CA VAL A 174 -8.85 4.82 -1.41
C VAL A 174 -7.73 5.86 -1.49
N GLY A 175 -6.94 5.82 -2.56
CA GLY A 175 -5.83 6.77 -2.72
C GLY A 175 -6.32 8.19 -3.01
N TYR A 176 -5.68 9.19 -2.41
CA TYR A 176 -5.81 10.59 -2.79
C TYR A 176 -4.42 11.23 -2.95
N TRP A 177 -4.33 12.40 -3.56
CA TRP A 177 -3.07 13.06 -3.88
C TRP A 177 -3.13 14.57 -3.63
N THR A 178 -1.97 15.16 -3.36
CA THR A 178 -1.80 16.62 -3.28
C THR A 178 -1.39 17.24 -4.62
N ARG A 179 -0.71 16.47 -5.49
CA ARG A 179 -0.32 16.87 -6.85
C ARG A 179 -0.85 15.87 -7.87
N PRO A 180 -1.60 16.31 -8.90
CA PRO A 180 -2.24 15.43 -9.88
C PRO A 180 -1.26 14.91 -10.93
N THR A 181 -0.20 14.23 -10.52
CA THR A 181 0.71 13.55 -11.44
C THR A 181 0.09 12.26 -11.96
N ARG A 182 0.56 11.76 -13.12
CA ARG A 182 0.09 10.47 -13.63
C ARG A 182 0.40 9.31 -12.69
N ILE A 183 1.58 9.35 -12.02
CA ILE A 183 1.92 8.37 -10.97
C ILE A 183 0.89 8.41 -9.85
N ALA A 184 0.56 9.59 -9.31
CA ALA A 184 -0.39 9.73 -8.22
C ALA A 184 -1.77 9.17 -8.58
N ARG A 185 -2.29 9.50 -9.77
CA ARG A 185 -3.56 8.95 -10.27
C ARG A 185 -3.51 7.43 -10.43
N ALA A 186 -2.40 6.92 -10.98
CA ALA A 186 -2.20 5.48 -11.16
C ALA A 186 -2.12 4.74 -9.83
N LEU A 187 -1.40 5.29 -8.85
CA LEU A 187 -1.30 4.70 -7.51
C LEU A 187 -2.62 4.76 -6.75
N ALA A 188 -3.38 5.85 -6.87
CA ALA A 188 -4.70 5.95 -6.24
C ALA A 188 -5.65 4.86 -6.77
N LEU A 189 -5.70 4.68 -8.10
CA LEU A 189 -6.48 3.63 -8.72
C LEU A 189 -6.01 2.24 -8.31
N SER A 190 -4.69 2.02 -8.27
CA SER A 190 -4.11 0.74 -7.85
C SER A 190 -4.40 0.44 -6.39
N THR A 191 -4.40 1.44 -5.49
CA THR A 191 -4.73 1.27 -4.07
C THR A 191 -6.14 0.70 -3.92
N ASP A 192 -7.12 1.26 -4.60
CA ASP A 192 -8.50 0.79 -4.58
C ASP A 192 -8.66 -0.60 -5.23
N LEU A 193 -7.98 -0.85 -6.37
CA LEU A 193 -7.99 -2.16 -7.03
C LEU A 193 -7.36 -3.25 -6.13
N VAL A 194 -6.24 -2.94 -5.48
CA VAL A 194 -5.54 -3.83 -4.55
C VAL A 194 -6.44 -4.13 -3.34
N ALA A 195 -7.08 -3.11 -2.74
CA ALA A 195 -8.02 -3.30 -1.65
C ALA A 195 -9.19 -4.23 -2.09
N THR A 196 -9.71 -4.05 -3.30
CA THR A 196 -10.77 -4.91 -3.84
C THR A 196 -10.29 -6.35 -4.06
N ALA A 197 -9.13 -6.57 -4.68
CA ALA A 197 -8.62 -7.90 -4.97
C ALA A 197 -8.12 -8.61 -3.70
N LEU A 198 -7.18 -7.97 -2.99
CA LEU A 198 -6.42 -8.62 -1.92
C LEU A 198 -7.14 -8.61 -0.57
N TYR A 199 -8.18 -7.81 -0.40
CA TYR A 199 -8.98 -7.81 0.83
C TYR A 199 -10.36 -8.40 0.58
N ARG A 200 -11.21 -7.78 -0.24
CA ARG A 200 -12.56 -8.29 -0.53
C ARG A 200 -12.53 -9.68 -1.16
N GLY A 201 -11.71 -9.88 -2.21
CA GLY A 201 -11.60 -11.16 -2.90
C GLY A 201 -11.09 -12.28 -1.99
N ARG A 202 -10.02 -12.01 -1.22
CA ARG A 202 -9.45 -12.97 -0.27
C ARG A 202 -10.41 -13.29 0.88
N GLN A 203 -11.08 -12.29 1.45
CA GLN A 203 -12.06 -12.51 2.52
C GLN A 203 -13.20 -13.41 2.07
N ARG A 204 -13.70 -13.25 0.84
CA ARG A 204 -14.76 -14.12 0.29
C ARG A 204 -14.30 -15.56 0.08
N LEU A 205 -13.02 -15.77 -0.16
CA LEU A 205 -12.43 -17.11 -0.23
C LEU A 205 -12.06 -17.67 1.15
N GLY A 206 -12.36 -16.96 2.24
CA GLY A 206 -12.05 -17.39 3.60
C GLY A 206 -10.54 -17.39 3.92
N LEU A 207 -9.75 -16.61 3.17
CA LEU A 207 -8.32 -16.45 3.37
C LEU A 207 -8.01 -15.44 4.50
N LEU A 208 -6.75 -15.40 4.93
CA LEU A 208 -6.33 -14.51 6.02
C LEU A 208 -6.29 -13.05 5.56
N ILE A 209 -6.91 -12.16 6.34
CA ILE A 209 -6.86 -10.71 6.13
C ILE A 209 -5.82 -10.12 7.07
N PHE A 210 -4.94 -9.28 6.55
CA PHE A 210 -3.93 -8.59 7.34
C PHE A 210 -4.36 -7.16 7.66
N PRO A 211 -4.10 -6.68 8.89
CA PRO A 211 -4.26 -5.26 9.21
C PRO A 211 -3.51 -4.35 8.24
N LEU A 212 -4.00 -3.14 8.09
CA LEU A 212 -3.32 -2.05 7.40
C LEU A 212 -2.75 -1.09 8.46
N GLY A 213 -1.61 -0.50 8.17
CA GLY A 213 -0.90 0.39 9.10
C GLY A 213 -1.70 1.63 9.51
N SER A 214 -2.70 2.00 8.71
CA SER A 214 -3.68 3.04 9.01
C SER A 214 -5.08 2.53 8.71
N GLY A 215 -6.06 2.82 9.58
CA GLY A 215 -7.46 2.48 9.37
C GLY A 215 -7.87 1.07 9.78
N THR A 216 -7.10 0.40 10.63
CA THR A 216 -7.54 -0.84 11.27
C THR A 216 -8.02 -0.56 12.69
N LEU A 217 -9.25 -0.96 12.99
CA LEU A 217 -9.82 -0.97 14.34
C LEU A 217 -9.50 -2.30 15.00
N PHE A 218 -8.90 -2.24 16.18
CA PHE A 218 -8.52 -3.41 16.99
C PHE A 218 -9.33 -3.48 18.27
N ARG A 219 -9.70 -4.68 18.69
CA ARG A 219 -10.13 -4.94 20.06
C ARG A 219 -8.91 -4.90 20.98
N VAL A 220 -8.93 -4.02 21.97
CA VAL A 220 -7.79 -3.79 22.88
C VAL A 220 -7.40 -5.04 23.63
N SER A 221 -8.38 -5.84 24.10
CA SER A 221 -8.12 -7.10 24.78
C SER A 221 -7.35 -8.10 23.92
N SER A 222 -7.71 -8.22 22.63
CA SER A 222 -7.01 -9.10 21.68
C SER A 222 -5.60 -8.62 21.38
N LEU A 223 -5.38 -7.30 21.22
CA LEU A 223 -4.03 -6.72 21.09
C LEU A 223 -3.16 -7.00 22.33
N ARG A 224 -3.72 -6.79 23.52
CA ARG A 224 -3.00 -7.08 24.78
C ARG A 224 -2.67 -8.58 24.92
N ALA A 225 -3.60 -9.46 24.52
CA ALA A 225 -3.39 -10.91 24.57
C ALA A 225 -2.25 -11.41 23.67
N ILE A 226 -1.96 -10.71 22.57
CA ILE A 226 -0.81 -11.03 21.70
C ILE A 226 0.46 -10.26 22.08
N GLY A 227 0.43 -9.42 23.13
CA GLY A 227 1.55 -8.60 23.57
C GLY A 227 1.81 -7.37 22.69
N GLY A 228 0.78 -6.82 22.02
CA GLY A 228 0.90 -5.64 21.15
C GLY A 228 1.69 -5.89 19.87
N TRP A 229 2.27 -4.82 19.33
CA TRP A 229 3.12 -4.87 18.13
C TRP A 229 4.50 -5.44 18.45
N GLU A 230 5.10 -6.11 17.48
CA GLU A 230 6.44 -6.69 17.61
C GLU A 230 7.49 -5.58 17.56
N ASP A 231 8.35 -5.53 18.57
CA ASP A 231 9.41 -4.53 18.62
C ASP A 231 10.47 -4.77 17.55
N GLY A 232 11.02 -3.69 17.07
CA GLY A 232 12.15 -3.79 16.17
C GLY A 232 11.79 -4.12 14.71
N VAL A 233 10.52 -4.20 14.31
CA VAL A 233 10.09 -4.46 12.93
C VAL A 233 9.75 -3.17 12.17
N LEU A 234 9.78 -3.26 10.84
CA LEU A 234 9.36 -2.16 9.97
C LEU A 234 7.92 -2.36 9.44
N GLN A 235 7.50 -3.60 9.22
CA GLN A 235 6.17 -3.96 8.73
C GLN A 235 5.25 -4.35 9.91
N ASP A 236 4.94 -3.37 10.73
CA ASP A 236 4.21 -3.53 11.98
C ASP A 236 2.80 -4.10 11.79
N ASP A 237 2.10 -3.67 10.75
CA ASP A 237 0.73 -4.02 10.43
C ASP A 237 0.56 -5.49 10.00
N VAL A 238 1.39 -5.98 9.10
CA VAL A 238 1.34 -7.38 8.67
C VAL A 238 1.75 -8.30 9.82
N ILE A 239 2.79 -7.93 10.58
CA ILE A 239 3.30 -8.79 11.66
C ILE A 239 2.30 -8.87 12.82
N VAL A 240 1.61 -7.78 13.18
CA VAL A 240 0.52 -7.86 14.18
C VAL A 240 -0.62 -8.74 13.68
N GLY A 241 -0.90 -8.72 12.38
CA GLY A 241 -1.87 -9.63 11.76
C GLY A 241 -1.45 -11.10 11.84
N LEU A 242 -0.18 -11.40 11.59
CA LEU A 242 0.38 -12.75 11.78
C LEU A 242 0.24 -13.22 13.23
N LYS A 243 0.51 -12.35 14.22
CA LYS A 243 0.32 -12.65 15.65
C LYS A 243 -1.15 -12.94 16.00
N LEU A 244 -2.07 -12.12 15.48
CA LEU A 244 -3.51 -12.31 15.69
C LEU A 244 -3.98 -13.67 15.13
N HIS A 245 -3.67 -13.96 13.87
CA HIS A 245 -4.05 -15.22 13.23
C HIS A 245 -3.41 -16.45 13.90
N GLY A 246 -2.17 -16.32 14.35
CA GLY A 246 -1.46 -17.39 15.06
C GLY A 246 -2.07 -17.73 16.42
N ARG A 247 -2.84 -16.81 17.02
CA ARG A 247 -3.61 -17.02 18.25
C ARG A 247 -5.08 -17.35 18.01
N GLY A 248 -5.48 -17.51 16.72
CA GLY A 248 -6.86 -17.83 16.36
C GLY A 248 -7.81 -16.62 16.37
N PHE A 249 -7.31 -15.40 16.54
CA PHE A 249 -8.11 -14.20 16.48
C PHE A 249 -8.58 -13.91 15.04
N ARG A 250 -9.77 -13.35 14.92
CA ARG A 250 -10.43 -13.09 13.65
C ARG A 250 -10.19 -11.66 13.19
N VAL A 251 -9.64 -11.53 11.99
CA VAL A 251 -9.47 -10.24 11.29
C VAL A 251 -10.45 -10.22 10.12
N LEU A 252 -11.28 -9.19 10.04
CA LEU A 252 -12.22 -8.96 8.95
C LEU A 252 -11.88 -7.67 8.21
N TYR A 253 -12.38 -7.57 7.00
CA TYR A 253 -12.29 -6.38 6.16
C TYR A 253 -13.71 -5.86 5.88
N ASP A 254 -13.89 -4.55 6.02
CA ASP A 254 -15.12 -3.85 5.67
C ASP A 254 -14.86 -2.91 4.48
N ASP A 255 -15.47 -3.20 3.35
CA ASP A 255 -15.28 -2.47 2.10
C ASP A 255 -16.10 -1.17 2.01
N ASP A 256 -17.03 -0.95 2.94
CA ASP A 256 -17.77 0.30 3.08
C ASP A 256 -17.13 1.27 4.09
N ALA A 257 -16.19 0.79 4.92
CA ALA A 257 -15.41 1.63 5.83
C ALA A 257 -14.25 2.32 5.07
N ILE A 258 -14.54 3.42 4.41
CA ILE A 258 -13.60 4.10 3.52
C ILE A 258 -12.58 4.93 4.30
N LEU A 259 -11.28 4.66 4.05
CA LEU A 259 -10.18 5.50 4.47
C LEU A 259 -9.43 6.05 3.24
N ARG A 260 -9.37 7.36 3.12
CA ARG A 260 -8.53 8.00 2.09
C ARG A 260 -7.11 8.10 2.60
N VAL A 261 -6.16 7.58 1.80
CA VAL A 261 -4.72 7.56 2.12
C VAL A 261 -3.93 8.34 1.07
N LEU A 262 -2.96 9.12 1.53
CA LEU A 262 -2.12 9.92 0.64
C LEU A 262 -1.17 9.01 -0.14
N VAL A 263 -1.26 9.05 -1.48
CA VAL A 263 -0.36 8.30 -2.36
C VAL A 263 0.82 9.16 -2.82
N PRO A 264 1.98 8.56 -3.12
CA PRO A 264 3.12 9.26 -3.70
C PRO A 264 2.77 10.03 -4.97
N SER A 265 3.18 11.29 -5.05
CA SER A 265 2.99 12.14 -6.23
C SER A 265 4.27 12.33 -7.06
N SER A 266 5.40 11.78 -6.59
CA SER A 266 6.69 11.78 -7.26
C SER A 266 7.27 10.37 -7.34
N TYR A 267 8.21 10.17 -8.27
CA TYR A 267 8.96 8.92 -8.35
C TYR A 267 9.83 8.71 -7.10
N ARG A 268 10.41 9.79 -6.56
CA ARG A 268 11.22 9.76 -5.34
C ARG A 268 10.43 9.24 -4.14
N ALA A 269 9.22 9.74 -3.91
CA ALA A 269 8.37 9.28 -2.81
C ALA A 269 7.94 7.82 -2.99
N LEU A 270 7.59 7.42 -4.23
CA LEU A 270 7.27 6.04 -4.57
C LEU A 270 8.46 5.11 -4.27
N ARG A 271 9.66 5.48 -4.69
CA ARG A 271 10.89 4.74 -4.47
C ARG A 271 11.16 4.48 -2.97
N ILE A 272 11.04 5.52 -2.14
CA ILE A 272 11.20 5.42 -0.69
C ILE A 272 10.15 4.49 -0.07
N GLN A 273 8.90 4.62 -0.49
CA GLN A 273 7.79 3.78 -0.01
C GLN A 273 8.01 2.31 -0.39
N GLN A 274 8.35 2.03 -1.65
CA GLN A 274 8.54 0.67 -2.14
C GLN A 274 9.76 -0.02 -1.54
N LEU A 275 10.83 0.70 -1.24
CA LEU A 275 11.98 0.18 -0.49
C LEU A 275 11.55 -0.36 0.88
N LYS A 276 10.76 0.44 1.63
CA LYS A 276 10.28 0.05 2.96
C LYS A 276 9.34 -1.14 2.91
N TRP A 277 8.41 -1.14 1.95
CA TRP A 277 7.44 -2.20 1.81
C TRP A 277 8.08 -3.52 1.35
N ALA A 278 9.05 -3.47 0.43
CA ALA A 278 9.79 -4.64 -0.01
C ALA A 278 10.64 -5.26 1.12
N TYR A 279 11.31 -4.41 1.90
CA TYR A 279 11.99 -4.85 3.14
C TYR A 279 10.99 -5.52 4.08
N GLY A 280 9.87 -4.86 4.36
CA GLY A 280 8.85 -5.35 5.28
C GLY A 280 8.20 -6.65 4.84
N SER A 281 8.01 -6.86 3.53
CA SER A 281 7.52 -8.14 2.98
C SER A 281 8.48 -9.29 3.27
N ALA A 282 9.78 -9.09 3.04
CA ALA A 282 10.81 -10.10 3.34
C ALA A 282 10.94 -10.35 4.85
N GLU A 283 10.86 -9.30 5.67
CA GLU A 283 10.82 -9.37 7.13
C GLU A 283 9.61 -10.19 7.59
N SER A 284 8.41 -9.85 7.11
CA SER A 284 7.16 -10.52 7.46
C SER A 284 7.13 -11.99 7.07
N LEU A 285 7.77 -12.35 5.95
CA LEU A 285 7.88 -13.74 5.53
C LEU A 285 8.60 -14.60 6.58
N ARG A 286 9.67 -14.09 7.21
CA ARG A 286 10.36 -14.80 8.32
C ARG A 286 9.44 -14.99 9.51
N TYR A 287 8.70 -13.96 9.91
CA TYR A 287 7.74 -14.03 11.02
C TYR A 287 6.57 -14.97 10.73
N SER A 288 6.18 -15.16 9.46
CA SER A 288 5.12 -16.08 9.07
C SER A 288 5.39 -17.52 9.46
N PHE A 289 6.65 -17.96 9.39
CA PHE A 289 7.06 -19.31 9.82
C PHE A 289 6.95 -19.50 11.34
N ARG A 290 7.07 -18.42 12.12
CA ARG A 290 6.91 -18.44 13.58
C ARG A 290 5.44 -18.44 13.98
N TYR A 291 4.65 -17.54 13.42
CA TYR A 291 3.30 -17.26 13.91
C TYR A 291 2.20 -18.11 13.25
N LEU A 292 2.36 -18.58 12.02
CA LEU A 292 1.32 -19.36 11.35
C LEU A 292 1.42 -20.88 11.53
N LYS A 293 2.19 -21.38 12.50
CA LYS A 293 2.39 -22.83 12.74
C LYS A 293 1.08 -23.57 13.03
N GLY A 294 0.14 -22.95 13.71
CA GLY A 294 -1.19 -23.53 14.05
C GLY A 294 -2.29 -23.22 13.04
N VAL A 295 -1.99 -22.48 11.99
CA VAL A 295 -2.96 -22.11 10.94
C VAL A 295 -2.96 -23.19 9.86
N GLY A 296 -4.15 -23.52 9.31
CA GLY A 296 -4.27 -24.55 8.26
C GLY A 296 -3.32 -24.32 7.10
N LEU A 297 -2.77 -25.43 6.56
CA LEU A 297 -1.69 -25.42 5.57
C LEU A 297 -1.97 -24.52 4.36
N LEU A 298 -3.16 -24.61 3.77
CA LEU A 298 -3.55 -23.83 2.59
C LEU A 298 -3.55 -22.32 2.86
N LYS A 299 -4.15 -21.90 3.99
CA LYS A 299 -4.17 -20.49 4.40
C LYS A 299 -2.77 -19.97 4.71
N SER A 300 -1.95 -20.79 5.34
CA SER A 300 -0.56 -20.47 5.68
C SER A 300 0.32 -20.32 4.44
N LEU A 301 0.12 -21.19 3.45
CA LEU A 301 0.82 -21.12 2.17
C LEU A 301 0.39 -19.89 1.38
N GLU A 302 -0.92 -19.64 1.26
CA GLU A 302 -1.46 -18.48 0.57
C GLU A 302 -0.98 -17.16 1.21
N ALA A 303 -0.97 -17.07 2.55
CA ALA A 303 -0.44 -15.90 3.26
C ALA A 303 1.03 -15.64 2.92
N ARG A 304 1.86 -16.67 2.79
CA ARG A 304 3.27 -16.52 2.36
C ARG A 304 3.38 -16.08 0.90
N LEU A 305 2.51 -16.60 0.01
CA LEU A 305 2.45 -16.14 -1.37
C LEU A 305 2.03 -14.66 -1.46
N TYR A 306 1.09 -14.22 -0.62
CA TYR A 306 0.74 -12.80 -0.49
C TYR A 306 1.96 -11.94 -0.10
N LEU A 307 2.81 -12.40 0.81
CA LEU A 307 4.03 -11.69 1.20
C LEU A 307 5.08 -11.62 0.06
N LEU A 308 4.96 -12.46 -0.95
CA LEU A 308 5.80 -12.48 -2.15
C LEU A 308 5.25 -11.61 -3.29
N GLN A 309 4.42 -10.61 -2.99
CA GLN A 309 3.76 -9.72 -3.96
C GLN A 309 4.68 -8.98 -4.94
N TYR A 310 5.99 -8.91 -4.66
CA TYR A 310 6.97 -8.25 -5.52
C TYR A 310 7.55 -9.16 -6.61
N ILE A 311 7.24 -10.45 -6.58
CA ILE A 311 7.71 -11.42 -7.59
C ILE A 311 7.44 -10.98 -9.03
N PRO A 312 6.28 -10.40 -9.40
CA PRO A 312 6.04 -9.94 -10.76
C PRO A 312 7.07 -8.93 -11.28
N ALA A 313 7.40 -7.93 -10.46
CA ALA A 313 8.41 -6.92 -10.83
C ALA A 313 9.81 -7.52 -10.91
N LEU A 314 10.15 -8.42 -9.97
CA LEU A 314 11.44 -9.10 -9.93
C LEU A 314 11.62 -10.02 -11.13
N SER A 315 10.61 -10.82 -11.47
CA SER A 315 10.62 -11.73 -12.63
C SER A 315 10.81 -10.96 -13.93
N THR A 316 10.09 -9.84 -14.10
CA THR A 316 10.20 -9.00 -15.29
C THR A 316 11.57 -8.32 -15.39
N LEU A 317 12.10 -7.81 -14.27
CA LEU A 317 13.43 -7.22 -14.22
C LEU A 317 14.51 -8.26 -14.54
N ALA A 318 14.46 -9.42 -13.91
CA ALA A 318 15.39 -10.52 -14.16
C ALA A 318 15.36 -10.98 -15.63
N ALA A 319 14.16 -11.11 -16.19
CA ALA A 319 14.00 -11.49 -17.59
C ALA A 319 14.53 -10.43 -18.55
N SER A 320 14.40 -9.13 -18.23
CA SER A 320 14.92 -8.06 -19.09
C SER A 320 16.44 -8.02 -19.18
N ILE A 321 17.13 -8.67 -18.25
CA ILE A 321 18.61 -8.80 -18.26
C ILE A 321 19.02 -10.18 -18.73
N ALA A 322 18.46 -11.24 -18.12
CA ALA A 322 18.90 -12.60 -18.35
C ALA A 322 18.56 -13.10 -19.75
N THR A 323 17.39 -12.73 -20.31
CA THR A 323 16.96 -13.25 -21.62
C THR A 323 17.88 -12.80 -22.75
N PRO A 324 18.16 -11.48 -22.96
CA PRO A 324 19.07 -11.08 -24.02
C PRO A 324 20.52 -11.55 -23.77
N LEU A 325 20.98 -11.61 -22.52
CA LEU A 325 22.29 -12.13 -22.18
C LEU A 325 22.43 -13.62 -22.60
N LEU A 326 21.45 -14.44 -22.22
CA LEU A 326 21.46 -15.88 -22.56
C LEU A 326 21.28 -16.10 -24.06
N ALA A 327 20.49 -15.30 -24.76
CA ALA A 327 20.35 -15.37 -26.20
C ALA A 327 21.70 -15.13 -26.90
N LEU A 328 22.47 -14.13 -26.42
CA LEU A 328 23.80 -13.83 -26.93
C LEU A 328 24.83 -14.95 -26.64
N VAL A 329 24.78 -15.56 -25.44
CA VAL A 329 25.71 -16.62 -25.05
C VAL A 329 25.40 -17.94 -25.75
N LEU A 330 24.12 -18.25 -25.91
CA LEU A 330 23.66 -19.49 -26.51
C LEU A 330 23.47 -19.40 -28.05
N GLU A 331 23.63 -18.20 -28.61
CA GLU A 331 23.46 -17.86 -30.04
C GLU A 331 22.08 -18.32 -30.61
N VAL A 332 21.03 -18.12 -29.80
CA VAL A 332 19.64 -18.48 -30.19
C VAL A 332 18.67 -17.44 -29.69
N ASP A 333 17.55 -17.23 -30.40
CA ASP A 333 16.47 -16.35 -29.96
C ASP A 333 15.39 -17.16 -29.20
N LEU A 334 14.53 -16.45 -28.47
CA LEU A 334 13.35 -17.03 -27.83
C LEU A 334 12.37 -17.60 -28.83
N SER A 335 11.73 -18.69 -28.46
CA SER A 335 10.56 -19.19 -29.20
C SER A 335 9.34 -18.29 -28.91
N PRO A 336 8.57 -17.89 -29.93
CA PRO A 336 7.29 -17.19 -29.72
C PRO A 336 6.33 -17.95 -28.78
N PHE A 337 6.36 -19.27 -28.81
CA PHE A 337 5.52 -20.12 -27.95
C PHE A 337 5.83 -19.97 -26.46
N SER A 338 7.03 -19.54 -26.09
CA SER A 338 7.40 -19.29 -24.69
C SER A 338 6.83 -17.96 -24.17
N ILE A 339 6.64 -16.97 -25.04
CA ILE A 339 6.12 -15.64 -24.68
C ILE A 339 4.59 -15.62 -24.62
N LEU A 340 3.91 -16.39 -25.47
CA LEU A 340 2.46 -16.40 -25.58
C LEU A 340 1.71 -16.58 -24.25
N PRO A 341 2.06 -17.49 -23.35
CA PRO A 341 1.38 -17.65 -22.07
C PRO A 341 1.49 -16.40 -21.18
N VAL A 342 2.65 -15.74 -21.19
CA VAL A 342 2.89 -14.52 -20.41
C VAL A 342 2.03 -13.37 -20.94
N VAL A 343 2.01 -13.17 -22.27
CA VAL A 343 1.19 -12.15 -22.91
C VAL A 343 -0.31 -12.42 -22.69
N ALA A 344 -0.74 -13.67 -22.82
CA ALA A 344 -2.13 -14.06 -22.62
C ALA A 344 -2.61 -13.75 -21.20
N ILE A 345 -1.87 -14.20 -20.17
CA ILE A 345 -2.28 -13.98 -18.77
C ILE A 345 -2.23 -12.48 -18.42
N ALA A 346 -1.22 -11.74 -18.88
CA ALA A 346 -1.12 -10.29 -18.66
C ALA A 346 -2.28 -9.54 -19.33
N SER A 347 -2.69 -9.95 -20.53
CA SER A 347 -3.84 -9.38 -21.24
C SER A 347 -5.16 -9.65 -20.51
N VAL A 348 -5.38 -10.90 -20.07
CA VAL A 348 -6.57 -11.27 -19.29
C VAL A 348 -6.60 -10.49 -17.98
N TYR A 349 -5.49 -10.43 -17.26
CA TYR A 349 -5.41 -9.65 -16.01
C TYR A 349 -5.72 -8.17 -16.25
N SER A 350 -5.09 -7.55 -17.26
CA SER A 350 -5.30 -6.15 -17.60
C SER A 350 -6.76 -5.85 -17.96
N TYR A 351 -7.39 -6.74 -18.71
CA TYR A 351 -8.81 -6.62 -19.06
C TYR A 351 -9.70 -6.76 -17.82
N VAL A 352 -9.49 -7.78 -16.98
CA VAL A 352 -10.29 -8.00 -15.77
C VAL A 352 -10.13 -6.84 -14.77
N ALA A 353 -8.91 -6.36 -14.58
CA ALA A 353 -8.61 -5.21 -13.73
C ALA A 353 -9.28 -3.94 -14.27
N ALA A 354 -9.11 -3.64 -15.55
CA ALA A 354 -9.73 -2.47 -16.19
C ALA A 354 -11.26 -2.52 -16.13
N ARG A 355 -11.87 -3.66 -16.36
CA ARG A 355 -13.33 -3.85 -16.20
C ARG A 355 -13.79 -3.66 -14.75
N THR A 356 -13.00 -4.09 -13.78
CA THR A 356 -13.31 -3.88 -12.35
C THR A 356 -13.29 -2.39 -12.01
N VAL A 357 -12.33 -1.65 -12.54
CA VAL A 357 -12.22 -0.20 -12.35
C VAL A 357 -13.30 0.55 -13.12
N SER A 358 -13.58 0.16 -14.38
CA SER A 358 -14.62 0.79 -15.20
C SER A 358 -16.02 0.65 -14.60
N SER A 359 -16.30 -0.42 -13.85
CA SER A 359 -17.58 -0.56 -13.15
C SER A 359 -17.81 0.52 -12.07
N ARG A 360 -16.80 1.35 -11.79
CA ARG A 360 -16.83 2.50 -10.87
C ARG A 360 -16.89 3.86 -11.57
N GLY A 361 -17.15 3.87 -12.87
CA GLY A 361 -17.41 5.09 -13.65
C GLY A 361 -16.23 5.62 -14.48
N LEU A 362 -15.09 4.90 -14.54
CA LEU A 362 -14.00 5.24 -15.45
C LEU A 362 -14.19 4.62 -16.83
N ASP A 363 -13.83 5.36 -17.88
CA ASP A 363 -13.76 4.78 -19.23
C ASP A 363 -12.71 3.65 -19.29
N LEU A 364 -13.00 2.61 -20.08
CA LEU A 364 -12.13 1.44 -20.20
C LEU A 364 -10.74 1.81 -20.72
N SER A 365 -10.65 2.71 -21.69
CA SER A 365 -9.36 3.16 -22.26
C SER A 365 -8.54 3.93 -21.23
N GLU A 366 -9.18 4.75 -20.41
CA GLU A 366 -8.55 5.49 -19.33
C GLU A 366 -8.10 4.54 -18.21
N ALA A 367 -8.91 3.56 -17.84
CA ALA A 367 -8.55 2.53 -16.89
C ALA A 367 -7.30 1.75 -17.34
N LEU A 368 -7.24 1.33 -18.62
CA LEU A 368 -6.07 0.63 -19.18
C LEU A 368 -4.81 1.51 -19.19
N ARG A 369 -4.92 2.78 -19.59
CA ARG A 369 -3.78 3.72 -19.57
C ARG A 369 -3.26 3.94 -18.15
N THR A 370 -4.14 4.08 -17.18
CA THR A 370 -3.81 4.31 -15.78
C THR A 370 -3.17 3.08 -15.16
N LEU A 371 -3.68 1.88 -15.43
CA LEU A 371 -3.08 0.61 -15.02
C LEU A 371 -1.71 0.40 -15.69
N GLY A 372 -1.56 0.76 -16.98
CA GLY A 372 -0.27 0.74 -17.67
C GLY A 372 0.77 1.66 -16.99
N THR A 373 0.34 2.85 -16.59
CA THR A 373 1.21 3.78 -15.82
C THR A 373 1.61 3.18 -14.47
N SER A 374 0.69 2.53 -13.76
CA SER A 374 0.99 1.84 -12.49
C SER A 374 1.98 0.69 -12.69
N SER A 375 1.79 -0.12 -13.72
CA SER A 375 2.68 -1.24 -14.06
C SER A 375 4.09 -0.74 -14.42
N ALA A 376 4.19 0.32 -15.22
CA ALA A 376 5.47 0.93 -15.57
C ALA A 376 6.18 1.50 -14.33
N ALA A 377 5.48 2.21 -13.46
CA ALA A 377 6.03 2.75 -12.23
C ALA A 377 6.48 1.64 -11.25
N GLY A 378 5.70 0.55 -11.13
CA GLY A 378 6.05 -0.62 -10.34
C GLY A 378 7.29 -1.35 -10.87
N LEU A 379 7.46 -1.45 -12.20
CA LEU A 379 8.66 -2.02 -12.81
C LEU A 379 9.86 -1.08 -12.69
N ALA A 380 9.66 0.23 -12.84
CA ALA A 380 10.75 1.21 -12.72
C ALA A 380 11.44 1.16 -11.36
N VAL A 381 10.70 0.92 -10.26
CA VAL A 381 11.27 0.79 -8.91
C VAL A 381 11.83 -0.61 -8.58
N ALA A 382 11.81 -1.57 -9.53
CA ALA A 382 12.22 -2.95 -9.28
C ALA A 382 13.65 -3.10 -8.71
N PRO A 383 14.69 -2.34 -9.12
CA PRO A 383 16.03 -2.42 -8.51
C PRO A 383 16.00 -2.08 -7.02
N VAL A 384 15.24 -1.05 -6.64
CA VAL A 384 15.04 -0.64 -5.23
C VAL A 384 14.31 -1.72 -4.44
N VAL A 385 13.33 -2.38 -5.06
CA VAL A 385 12.62 -3.52 -4.49
C VAL A 385 13.56 -4.69 -4.24
N VAL A 386 14.43 -5.02 -5.19
CA VAL A 386 15.49 -6.04 -5.01
C VAL A 386 16.33 -5.70 -3.77
N ARG A 387 16.81 -4.46 -3.69
CA ARG A 387 17.59 -4.01 -2.53
C ARG A 387 16.80 -4.13 -1.23
N GLY A 388 15.53 -3.72 -1.22
CA GLY A 388 14.66 -3.84 -0.04
C GLY A 388 14.53 -5.28 0.43
N ILE A 389 14.28 -6.22 -0.50
CA ILE A 389 14.16 -7.65 -0.19
C ILE A 389 15.47 -8.21 0.35
N LEU A 390 16.60 -7.91 -0.29
CA LEU A 390 17.92 -8.37 0.17
C LEU A 390 18.22 -7.87 1.58
N LEU A 391 18.00 -6.59 1.85
CA LEU A 391 18.14 -6.03 3.19
C LEU A 391 17.21 -6.70 4.19
N GLY A 392 15.95 -6.98 3.82
CA GLY A 392 14.97 -7.66 4.66
C GLY A 392 15.36 -9.12 4.98
N VAL A 393 15.90 -9.85 4.00
CA VAL A 393 16.41 -11.21 4.19
C VAL A 393 17.62 -11.20 5.12
N LEU A 394 18.55 -10.25 4.94
CA LEU A 394 19.74 -10.10 5.77
C LEU A 394 19.46 -9.50 7.15
N GLY A 395 18.27 -8.94 7.39
CA GLY A 395 17.93 -8.25 8.63
C GLY A 395 18.63 -6.88 8.79
N ALA A 396 19.20 -6.34 7.72
CA ALA A 396 19.89 -5.06 7.70
C ALA A 396 18.89 -3.93 7.39
N ARG A 397 18.55 -3.09 8.37
CA ARG A 397 17.55 -2.04 8.20
C ARG A 397 17.94 -1.01 7.14
N PRO A 398 17.04 -0.68 6.20
CA PRO A 398 17.30 0.38 5.23
C PRO A 398 17.35 1.74 5.95
N LYS A 399 18.39 2.53 5.64
CA LYS A 399 18.44 3.95 5.99
C LYS A 399 17.51 4.70 5.02
N ALA A 400 16.21 4.69 5.28
CA ALA A 400 15.24 5.39 4.45
C ALA A 400 14.60 6.54 5.24
N PRO A 401 14.56 7.75 4.69
CA PRO A 401 13.86 8.88 5.31
C PRO A 401 12.36 8.60 5.40
N VAL A 402 11.64 9.42 6.16
CA VAL A 402 10.17 9.44 6.11
C VAL A 402 9.74 9.71 4.67
N THR A 403 8.70 9.04 4.21
CA THR A 403 8.16 9.27 2.86
C THR A 403 7.71 10.73 2.75
N PRO A 404 8.24 11.52 1.79
CA PRO A 404 7.88 12.92 1.65
C PRO A 404 6.38 13.08 1.40
N LYS A 405 5.80 14.11 2.05
CA LYS A 405 4.38 14.46 1.94
C LYS A 405 4.25 15.92 1.43
N GLY A 406 3.62 16.12 0.30
CA GLY A 406 3.28 17.47 -0.19
C GLY A 406 4.25 18.10 -1.21
N SER A 407 4.26 19.45 -1.28
CA SER A 407 4.92 20.22 -2.34
C SER A 407 6.45 20.25 -2.30
N GLY A 408 7.06 19.89 -1.19
CA GLY A 408 8.52 19.82 -1.02
C GLY A 408 9.18 18.58 -1.61
N ASP A 409 8.41 17.67 -2.23
CA ASP A 409 8.90 16.44 -2.83
C ASP A 409 9.34 16.67 -4.29
N ALA A 410 10.49 17.32 -4.45
CA ALA A 410 11.10 17.50 -5.77
C ALA A 410 11.84 16.24 -6.22
N GLU A 411 11.80 15.96 -7.53
CA GLU A 411 12.59 14.89 -8.13
C GLU A 411 14.07 15.19 -8.03
N ARG A 412 14.85 14.21 -7.59
CA ARG A 412 16.31 14.26 -7.49
C ARG A 412 16.91 13.17 -8.34
N PHE A 413 17.04 13.44 -9.61
CA PHE A 413 17.52 12.44 -10.59
C PHE A 413 18.89 11.85 -10.27
N SER A 414 19.74 12.56 -9.53
CA SER A 414 21.04 12.05 -9.05
C SER A 414 20.93 10.89 -8.04
N GLU A 415 19.76 10.70 -7.43
CA GLU A 415 19.53 9.62 -6.46
C GLU A 415 19.16 8.29 -7.13
N TYR A 416 18.98 8.23 -8.48
CA TYR A 416 18.46 7.07 -9.23
C TYR A 416 19.55 6.27 -9.94
N LEU A 417 20.78 6.28 -9.41
CA LEU A 417 21.94 5.65 -10.05
C LEU A 417 21.76 4.14 -10.27
N GLU A 418 21.15 3.43 -9.32
CA GLU A 418 20.90 1.98 -9.45
C GLU A 418 19.91 1.67 -10.57
N GLU A 419 18.89 2.51 -10.75
CA GLU A 419 17.91 2.38 -11.82
C GLU A 419 18.55 2.68 -13.18
N TYR A 420 19.36 3.72 -13.28
CA TYR A 420 20.06 4.08 -14.52
C TYR A 420 21.08 3.03 -14.93
N ALA A 421 21.88 2.53 -13.98
CA ALA A 421 22.86 1.48 -14.26
C ALA A 421 22.17 0.20 -14.76
N THR A 422 21.05 -0.18 -14.12
CA THR A 422 20.25 -1.34 -14.52
C THR A 422 19.63 -1.14 -15.91
N ALA A 423 19.08 0.05 -16.19
CA ALA A 423 18.49 0.37 -17.49
C ALA A 423 19.54 0.38 -18.59
N LEU A 424 20.72 0.94 -18.33
CA LEU A 424 21.81 0.95 -19.29
C LEU A 424 22.29 -0.47 -19.62
N ALA A 425 22.47 -1.31 -18.60
CA ALA A 425 22.86 -2.70 -18.79
C ALA A 425 21.83 -3.49 -19.64
N ALA A 426 20.54 -3.38 -19.29
CA ALA A 426 19.47 -4.02 -20.04
C ALA A 426 19.37 -3.51 -21.48
N LEU A 427 19.54 -2.18 -21.69
CA LEU A 427 19.52 -1.55 -23.02
C LEU A 427 20.70 -2.03 -23.87
N CYS A 428 21.93 -2.07 -23.32
CA CYS A 428 23.09 -2.55 -24.03
C CYS A 428 22.92 -4.03 -24.48
N LEU A 429 22.45 -4.89 -23.58
CA LEU A 429 22.18 -6.30 -23.90
C LEU A 429 21.08 -6.44 -24.97
N ALA A 430 20.00 -5.64 -24.87
CA ALA A 430 18.94 -5.64 -25.87
C ALA A 430 19.44 -5.19 -27.26
N MET A 431 20.26 -4.15 -27.31
CA MET A 431 20.86 -3.66 -28.57
C MET A 431 21.81 -4.68 -29.19
N LEU A 432 22.65 -5.34 -28.39
CA LEU A 432 23.52 -6.41 -28.86
C LEU A 432 22.72 -7.60 -29.40
N ALA A 433 21.67 -8.02 -28.69
CA ALA A 433 20.77 -9.08 -29.13
C ALA A 433 20.06 -8.70 -30.46
N LEU A 434 19.61 -7.46 -30.59
CA LEU A 434 18.99 -6.93 -31.82
C LEU A 434 19.97 -6.99 -33.00
N LEU A 435 21.22 -6.55 -32.81
CA LEU A 435 22.26 -6.58 -33.83
C LEU A 435 22.64 -8.02 -34.28
N ARG A 436 22.42 -8.99 -33.41
CA ARG A 436 22.61 -10.44 -33.73
C ARG A 436 21.36 -11.09 -34.30
N GLY A 437 20.27 -10.36 -34.51
CA GLY A 437 18.99 -10.89 -35.03
C GLY A 437 18.13 -11.61 -34.01
N PHE A 438 18.41 -11.49 -32.69
CA PHE A 438 17.63 -12.09 -31.59
C PHE A 438 16.52 -11.14 -31.18
N TYR A 439 15.47 -11.03 -31.99
CA TYR A 439 14.44 -9.97 -31.88
C TYR A 439 13.58 -10.12 -30.61
N LEU A 440 13.18 -11.34 -30.26
CA LEU A 440 12.31 -11.56 -29.10
C LEU A 440 13.07 -11.37 -27.78
N ALA A 441 14.33 -11.79 -27.74
CA ALA A 441 15.21 -11.53 -26.61
C ALA A 441 15.48 -10.02 -26.44
N ALA A 442 15.74 -9.31 -27.56
CA ALA A 442 15.90 -7.84 -27.54
C ALA A 442 14.63 -7.13 -27.03
N LEU A 443 13.45 -7.53 -27.49
CA LEU A 443 12.17 -6.97 -27.04
C LEU A 443 11.99 -7.18 -25.53
N THR A 444 12.33 -8.35 -25.02
CA THR A 444 12.28 -8.63 -23.57
C THR A 444 13.25 -7.71 -22.81
N GLY A 445 14.46 -7.50 -23.35
CA GLY A 445 15.47 -6.61 -22.75
C GLY A 445 15.03 -5.14 -22.65
N LEU A 446 14.21 -4.67 -23.58
CA LEU A 446 13.70 -3.30 -23.61
C LEU A 446 12.61 -3.04 -22.57
N THR A 447 12.02 -4.03 -21.95
CA THR A 447 10.87 -3.85 -21.04
C THR A 447 11.19 -2.92 -19.86
N TYR A 448 12.32 -3.13 -19.19
CA TYR A 448 12.72 -2.31 -18.05
C TYR A 448 13.15 -0.87 -18.44
N PRO A 449 14.08 -0.65 -19.40
CA PRO A 449 14.47 0.70 -19.84
C PRO A 449 13.28 1.54 -20.30
N VAL A 450 12.33 0.95 -21.04
CA VAL A 450 11.12 1.66 -21.51
C VAL A 450 10.22 2.03 -20.33
N ALA A 451 10.03 1.13 -19.37
CA ALA A 451 9.22 1.41 -18.18
C ALA A 451 9.81 2.54 -17.33
N LEU A 452 11.14 2.54 -17.12
CA LEU A 452 11.83 3.61 -16.39
C LEU A 452 11.72 4.94 -17.12
N LEU A 453 12.03 4.97 -18.42
CA LEU A 453 11.96 6.17 -19.25
C LEU A 453 10.55 6.76 -19.28
N TYR A 454 9.53 5.93 -19.49
CA TYR A 454 8.13 6.36 -19.45
C TYR A 454 7.78 6.96 -18.08
N THR A 455 8.17 6.29 -17.01
CA THR A 455 7.86 6.72 -15.64
C THR A 455 8.48 8.08 -15.32
N LEU A 456 9.75 8.29 -15.65
CA LEU A 456 10.45 9.55 -15.40
C LEU A 456 9.98 10.68 -16.31
N LEU A 457 9.74 10.43 -17.60
CA LEU A 457 9.38 11.47 -18.56
C LEU A 457 7.89 11.82 -18.58
N ARG A 458 7.02 10.84 -18.34
CA ARG A 458 5.57 10.99 -18.44
C ARG A 458 4.85 10.84 -17.10
N GLY A 459 5.28 9.87 -16.29
CA GLY A 459 4.62 9.54 -15.02
C GLY A 459 4.67 10.68 -14.01
N THR A 460 5.80 11.39 -13.91
CA THR A 460 6.01 12.51 -12.98
C THR A 460 5.33 13.83 -13.40
N ARG A 461 4.85 13.91 -14.65
CA ARG A 461 4.17 15.11 -15.16
C ARG A 461 2.76 15.21 -14.59
N CYS A 462 2.37 16.43 -14.23
CA CYS A 462 1.00 16.73 -13.88
C CYS A 462 0.06 16.50 -15.09
N VAL A 463 -1.11 15.97 -14.82
CA VAL A 463 -2.16 15.85 -15.83
C VAL A 463 -2.79 17.23 -15.98
N GLY A 464 -2.63 17.87 -17.16
CA GLY A 464 -3.33 19.11 -17.51
C GLY A 464 -4.83 18.82 -17.62
N GLY A 465 -5.59 19.23 -16.63
CA GLY A 465 -7.04 19.22 -16.63
C GLY A 465 -7.52 20.51 -16.00
N SER A 466 -8.58 21.11 -16.56
CA SER A 466 -9.30 22.22 -15.94
C SER A 466 -9.57 21.87 -14.47
N ALA A 467 -9.45 22.85 -13.56
CA ALA A 467 -9.75 22.69 -12.13
C ALA A 467 -11.13 22.03 -11.86
N ALA A 468 -12.04 22.06 -12.84
CA ALA A 468 -13.33 21.37 -12.83
C ALA A 468 -13.23 19.83 -13.02
N ALA A 469 -12.27 19.32 -13.80
CA ALA A 469 -12.09 17.88 -13.99
C ALA A 469 -11.44 17.24 -12.75
N THR A 470 -10.48 17.94 -12.13
CA THR A 470 -9.84 17.51 -10.87
C THR A 470 -10.85 17.42 -9.71
N ARG A 471 -11.89 18.28 -9.70
CA ARG A 471 -12.97 18.23 -8.72
C ARG A 471 -13.94 17.04 -8.91
N ARG A 472 -14.07 16.50 -10.12
CA ARG A 472 -14.91 15.31 -10.39
C ARG A 472 -14.23 14.00 -10.02
N GLU A 473 -12.91 13.97 -10.01
CA GLU A 473 -12.11 12.76 -9.71
C GLU A 473 -11.77 12.61 -8.21
N GLN A 474 -11.84 13.70 -7.45
CA GLN A 474 -11.86 13.63 -5.98
C GLN A 474 -13.32 13.45 -5.54
N PRO A 475 -13.64 12.46 -4.70
CA PRO A 475 -15.01 12.28 -4.22
C PRO A 475 -15.53 13.57 -3.57
N PRO A 476 -16.84 13.87 -3.72
CA PRO A 476 -17.43 15.14 -3.34
C PRO A 476 -17.52 15.31 -1.82
N ASP A 477 -16.46 15.80 -1.19
CA ASP A 477 -16.49 16.36 0.14
C ASP A 477 -15.91 17.78 0.06
N ARG A 478 -16.81 18.78 0.04
CA ARG A 478 -16.50 20.18 -0.17
C ARG A 478 -15.60 20.81 0.92
N GLY A 479 -15.22 20.08 1.97
CA GLY A 479 -14.42 20.58 3.09
C GLY A 479 -12.90 20.41 2.97
N LEU A 480 -12.38 19.59 2.02
CA LEU A 480 -10.96 19.22 1.96
C LEU A 480 -10.08 20.12 1.08
N VAL A 481 -10.69 20.82 0.11
CA VAL A 481 -9.94 21.65 -0.86
C VAL A 481 -9.54 23.00 -0.26
N ASP A 482 -10.29 23.51 0.70
CA ASP A 482 -10.12 24.88 1.21
C ASP A 482 -9.03 25.00 2.30
N VAL A 483 -8.65 23.92 2.98
CA VAL A 483 -7.62 23.99 4.04
C VAL A 483 -6.19 24.11 3.48
N TYR A 484 -5.92 23.59 2.27
CA TYR A 484 -4.60 23.70 1.62
C TYR A 484 -4.44 24.91 0.70
N HIS A 485 -5.52 25.60 0.31
CA HIS A 485 -5.48 26.76 -0.59
C HIS A 485 -5.45 28.12 0.11
N VAL A 486 -5.61 28.20 1.42
CA VAL A 486 -5.65 29.49 2.14
C VAL A 486 -4.26 30.16 2.26
N GLU A 487 -3.15 29.41 2.14
CA GLU A 487 -1.80 30.00 2.32
C GLU A 487 -1.07 30.40 1.03
N THR A 488 -1.47 29.92 -0.15
CA THR A 488 -0.79 30.29 -1.42
C THR A 488 -1.31 31.60 -2.04
N ALA A 489 -2.37 32.19 -1.50
CA ALA A 489 -2.92 33.46 -1.98
C ALA A 489 -2.41 34.69 -1.21
N ARG A 490 -1.47 34.54 -0.28
CA ARG A 490 -0.88 35.65 0.51
C ARG A 490 0.66 35.67 0.48
N ARG A 491 1.27 35.37 -0.65
CA ARG A 491 2.64 35.80 -0.97
C ARG A 491 2.73 36.25 -2.43
#